data_9a2307bc8c24bfd9543e0ed387bd887f
#
_entry.id   9a2307bc8c24bfd9543e0ed387bd887f
#
_cell.length_a   1.000
_cell.length_b   1.000
_cell.length_c   1.000
_cell.angle_alpha   90.00
_cell.angle_beta   90.00
_cell.angle_gamma   90.00
#
_symmetry.space_group_name_H-M   'P 1'
#
loop_
_entity.id
_entity.type
_entity.pdbx_description
1 polymer ?
#
loop_
_entity_poly.entity_id
_entity_poly.type
_entity_poly.pdbx_seq_one_letter_code
_entity_poly.pdbx_strand_id
1 'polypeptide(L)'
;MKYIEVNNYTKIIKGMTVLDNVNLRLEKGSISLIVGGNGSGKTMLLRALSGLIFPTSGEILIDGKKMIFNEKFPVDIGICIEQNGMQSNISGFENLAYLANINKIIDKEEILRYMKLFDIYRYKDMKFKKYSLGMKKKLALIQAVMENQDLMIFDEPLNGLDEKSIDVFVKLLEEEKAKGKTIIIATHKQNIFENILDRVFEMYHGRLKRIDG
;
A
#
# COMPACT_ATOMS: atom_id res chain seq x y z
N MET A 1 10.93 16.11 8.12
CA MET A 1 11.62 16.21 6.80
C MET A 1 10.66 15.69 5.75
N LYS A 2 10.46 16.43 4.65
CA LYS A 2 9.56 15.99 3.58
C LYS A 2 10.11 14.72 2.94
N TYR A 3 9.28 13.70 2.83
CA TYR A 3 9.67 12.40 2.29
C TYR A 3 9.00 12.11 0.94
N ILE A 4 7.70 12.46 0.82
CA ILE A 4 6.95 12.37 -0.43
C ILE A 4 6.44 13.76 -0.78
N GLU A 5 6.73 14.23 -1.99
CA GLU A 5 6.21 15.48 -2.53
C GLU A 5 5.56 15.20 -3.90
N VAL A 6 4.30 15.56 -4.02
CA VAL A 6 3.54 15.55 -5.27
C VAL A 6 3.28 16.99 -5.66
N ASN A 7 3.74 17.39 -6.82
CA ASN A 7 3.67 18.78 -7.30
C ASN A 7 2.83 18.87 -8.57
N ASN A 8 1.65 19.48 -8.47
CA ASN A 8 0.72 19.75 -9.58
C ASN A 8 0.46 18.53 -10.46
N TYR A 9 0.35 17.35 -9.84
CA TYR A 9 0.20 16.07 -10.55
C TYR A 9 -1.17 15.97 -11.20
N THR A 10 -1.19 15.89 -12.50
CA THR A 10 -2.41 15.69 -13.31
C THR A 10 -2.27 14.42 -14.13
N LYS A 11 -3.32 13.61 -14.17
CA LYS A 11 -3.40 12.42 -15.01
C LYS A 11 -4.68 12.41 -15.82
N ILE A 12 -4.51 12.35 -17.15
CA ILE A 12 -5.59 12.20 -18.12
C ILE A 12 -5.51 10.81 -18.74
N ILE A 13 -6.63 10.09 -18.77
CA ILE A 13 -6.76 8.76 -19.39
C ILE A 13 -7.94 8.79 -20.35
N LYS A 14 -7.70 8.51 -21.62
CA LYS A 14 -8.73 8.52 -22.68
C LYS A 14 -9.59 9.79 -22.68
N GLY A 15 -8.95 10.95 -22.50
CA GLY A 15 -9.61 12.26 -22.46
C GLY A 15 -10.28 12.63 -21.13
N MET A 16 -10.34 11.73 -20.15
CA MET A 16 -10.90 12.01 -18.83
C MET A 16 -9.78 12.34 -17.84
N THR A 17 -9.92 13.45 -17.11
CA THR A 17 -9.01 13.82 -16.02
C THR A 17 -9.37 12.98 -14.79
N VAL A 18 -8.48 12.05 -14.44
CA VAL A 18 -8.66 11.13 -13.29
C VAL A 18 -7.95 11.62 -12.02
N LEU A 19 -6.89 12.43 -12.19
CA LEU A 19 -6.24 13.21 -11.13
C LEU A 19 -6.05 14.62 -11.65
N ASP A 20 -6.45 15.62 -10.86
CA ASP A 20 -6.51 17.02 -11.28
C ASP A 20 -5.72 17.90 -10.31
N ASN A 21 -4.53 18.35 -10.75
CA ASN A 21 -3.66 19.25 -10.01
C ASN A 21 -3.41 18.83 -8.54
N VAL A 22 -3.15 17.53 -8.33
CA VAL A 22 -2.93 16.99 -6.99
C VAL A 22 -1.61 17.51 -6.43
N ASN A 23 -1.68 18.05 -5.20
CA ASN A 23 -0.53 18.47 -4.42
C ASN A 23 -0.58 17.74 -3.07
N LEU A 24 0.55 17.09 -2.69
CA LEU A 24 0.65 16.30 -1.46
C LEU A 24 2.05 16.44 -0.87
N ARG A 25 2.13 16.51 0.45
CA ARG A 25 3.41 16.46 1.17
C ARG A 25 3.26 15.57 2.39
N LEU A 26 4.09 14.53 2.46
CA LEU A 26 4.14 13.59 3.57
C LEU A 26 5.53 13.58 4.21
N GLU A 27 5.56 13.38 5.51
CA GLU A 27 6.78 13.27 6.29
C GLU A 27 7.24 11.82 6.39
N LYS A 28 8.54 11.60 6.57
CA LYS A 28 9.08 10.25 6.80
C LYS A 28 8.58 9.73 8.15
N GLY A 29 8.27 8.44 8.21
CA GLY A 29 7.81 7.79 9.43
C GLY A 29 6.39 8.16 9.85
N SER A 30 5.55 8.63 8.91
CA SER A 30 4.16 8.99 9.18
C SER A 30 3.18 7.98 8.58
N ILE A 31 1.99 7.87 9.19
CA ILE A 31 0.83 7.18 8.63
C ILE A 31 -0.16 8.23 8.11
N SER A 32 -0.44 8.16 6.82
CA SER A 32 -1.37 9.07 6.15
C SER A 32 -2.57 8.32 5.58
N LEU A 33 -3.76 8.85 5.81
CA LEU A 33 -5.01 8.30 5.31
C LEU A 33 -5.56 9.15 4.18
N ILE A 34 -6.03 8.50 3.12
CA ILE A 34 -6.77 9.11 2.02
C ILE A 34 -8.20 8.57 2.04
N VAL A 35 -9.15 9.42 2.40
CA VAL A 35 -10.58 9.09 2.39
C VAL A 35 -11.26 9.62 1.13
N GLY A 36 -12.45 9.11 0.83
CA GLY A 36 -13.27 9.58 -0.29
C GLY A 36 -14.19 8.48 -0.83
N GLY A 37 -15.21 8.87 -1.56
CA GLY A 37 -16.16 7.93 -2.16
C GLY A 37 -15.55 7.03 -3.24
N ASN A 38 -16.32 6.03 -3.69
CA ASN A 38 -15.95 5.22 -4.84
C ASN A 38 -15.83 6.10 -6.09
N GLY A 39 -14.79 5.86 -6.91
CA GLY A 39 -14.52 6.67 -8.11
C GLY A 39 -13.94 8.06 -7.84
N SER A 40 -13.63 8.44 -6.59
CA SER A 40 -13.05 9.76 -6.29
C SER A 40 -11.62 9.94 -6.80
N GLY A 41 -10.88 8.85 -7.08
CA GLY A 41 -9.49 8.89 -7.55
C GLY A 41 -8.46 8.32 -6.57
N LYS A 42 -8.86 7.77 -5.40
CA LYS A 42 -7.94 7.21 -4.38
C LYS A 42 -6.98 6.18 -4.98
N THR A 43 -7.50 5.13 -5.58
CA THR A 43 -6.69 4.07 -6.23
C THR A 43 -5.76 4.65 -7.29
N MET A 44 -6.22 5.64 -8.07
CA MET A 44 -5.37 6.30 -9.08
C MET A 44 -4.24 7.09 -8.45
N LEU A 45 -4.48 7.77 -7.31
CA LEU A 45 -3.43 8.45 -6.57
C LEU A 45 -2.44 7.45 -5.98
N LEU A 46 -2.90 6.35 -5.37
CA LEU A 46 -2.01 5.30 -4.87
C LEU A 46 -1.17 4.66 -5.99
N ARG A 47 -1.75 4.43 -7.16
CA ARG A 47 -1.01 3.96 -8.35
C ARG A 47 0.04 4.97 -8.82
N ALA A 48 -0.25 6.28 -8.74
CA ALA A 48 0.73 7.31 -9.05
C ALA A 48 1.89 7.30 -8.04
N LEU A 49 1.59 7.25 -6.74
CA LEU A 49 2.57 7.20 -5.65
C LEU A 49 3.43 5.93 -5.67
N SER A 50 2.93 4.83 -6.23
CA SER A 50 3.67 3.57 -6.38
C SER A 50 4.40 3.43 -7.72
N GLY A 51 4.38 4.45 -8.59
CA GLY A 51 5.03 4.41 -9.89
C GLY A 51 4.33 3.55 -10.94
N LEU A 52 3.12 3.06 -10.67
CA LEU A 52 2.35 2.25 -11.62
C LEU A 52 1.70 3.07 -12.73
N ILE A 53 1.53 4.37 -12.53
CA ILE A 53 1.11 5.33 -13.56
C ILE A 53 1.94 6.60 -13.47
N PHE A 54 2.20 7.20 -14.63
CA PHE A 54 2.97 8.44 -14.73
C PHE A 54 2.07 9.63 -15.06
N PRO A 55 2.48 10.86 -14.69
CA PRO A 55 1.69 12.05 -14.90
C PRO A 55 1.52 12.39 -16.38
N THR A 56 0.42 13.06 -16.71
CA THR A 56 0.30 13.87 -17.93
C THR A 56 1.05 15.18 -17.75
N SER A 57 1.01 15.77 -16.54
CA SER A 57 1.83 16.90 -16.11
C SER A 57 2.07 16.85 -14.59
N GLY A 58 3.09 17.59 -14.12
CA GLY A 58 3.52 17.55 -12.72
C GLY A 58 4.56 16.47 -12.47
N GLU A 59 4.86 16.23 -11.19
CA GLU A 59 5.90 15.28 -10.77
C GLU A 59 5.66 14.73 -9.37
N ILE A 60 6.35 13.64 -9.06
CA ILE A 60 6.45 13.07 -7.71
C ILE A 60 7.93 12.94 -7.36
N LEU A 61 8.29 13.41 -6.15
CA LEU A 61 9.58 13.18 -5.54
C LEU A 61 9.40 12.29 -4.31
N ILE A 62 10.29 11.31 -4.14
CA ILE A 62 10.38 10.46 -2.95
C ILE A 62 11.81 10.52 -2.44
N ASP A 63 11.97 10.89 -1.17
CA ASP A 63 13.27 11.12 -0.53
C ASP A 63 14.17 12.07 -1.35
N GLY A 64 13.55 13.15 -1.87
CA GLY A 64 14.20 14.16 -2.73
C GLY A 64 14.52 13.71 -4.15
N LYS A 65 14.25 12.45 -4.52
CA LYS A 65 14.50 11.92 -5.87
C LYS A 65 13.23 11.91 -6.69
N LYS A 66 13.30 12.46 -7.90
CA LYS A 66 12.17 12.44 -8.84
C LYS A 66 11.92 11.02 -9.35
N MET A 67 10.65 10.62 -9.37
CA MET A 67 10.25 9.35 -10.00
C MET A 67 10.32 9.47 -11.53
N ILE A 68 11.08 8.59 -12.16
CA ILE A 68 11.31 8.55 -13.61
C ILE A 68 10.83 7.20 -14.16
N PHE A 69 10.20 7.24 -15.34
CA PHE A 69 9.71 6.04 -16.01
C PHE A 69 10.86 5.08 -16.37
N ASN A 70 10.66 3.78 -16.14
CA ASN A 70 11.65 2.73 -16.39
C ASN A 70 12.94 2.81 -15.54
N GLU A 71 13.00 3.67 -14.54
CA GLU A 71 14.08 3.66 -13.56
C GLU A 71 13.68 2.90 -12.29
N LYS A 72 14.69 2.52 -11.49
CA LYS A 72 14.45 1.90 -10.18
C LYS A 72 13.66 2.86 -9.29
N PHE A 73 12.64 2.34 -8.60
CA PHE A 73 11.87 3.12 -7.62
C PHE A 73 12.83 3.67 -6.54
N PRO A 74 12.67 4.94 -6.11
CA PRO A 74 13.67 5.61 -5.26
C PRO A 74 13.96 4.96 -3.91
N VAL A 75 13.00 4.19 -3.38
CA VAL A 75 13.06 3.52 -2.07
C VAL A 75 12.48 2.11 -2.16
N ASP A 76 12.68 1.28 -1.13
CA ASP A 76 12.03 -0.02 -1.07
C ASP A 76 10.55 0.17 -0.72
N ILE A 77 9.67 -0.38 -1.57
CA ILE A 77 8.23 -0.16 -1.51
C ILE A 77 7.44 -1.47 -1.39
N GLY A 78 6.46 -1.49 -0.49
CA GLY A 78 5.45 -2.53 -0.37
C GLY A 78 4.09 -2.02 -0.83
N ILE A 79 3.42 -2.78 -1.69
CA ILE A 79 2.18 -2.34 -2.32
C ILE A 79 1.09 -3.39 -2.14
N CYS A 80 -0.08 -2.97 -1.65
CA CYS A 80 -1.31 -3.76 -1.67
C CYS A 80 -2.42 -2.95 -2.34
N ILE A 81 -2.41 -2.91 -3.67
CA ILE A 81 -3.40 -2.21 -4.50
C ILE A 81 -4.11 -3.24 -5.37
N GLU A 82 -5.46 -3.29 -5.30
CA GLU A 82 -6.31 -4.21 -6.08
C GLU A 82 -5.96 -5.70 -5.95
N GLN A 83 -6.25 -6.50 -7.01
CA GLN A 83 -5.94 -7.92 -7.00
C GLN A 83 -4.45 -8.13 -7.26
N ASN A 84 -3.83 -8.88 -6.40
CA ASN A 84 -2.40 -9.17 -6.46
C ASN A 84 -2.09 -10.10 -7.62
N GLY A 85 -0.95 -9.88 -8.26
CA GLY A 85 -0.39 -10.75 -9.29
C GLY A 85 0.08 -12.12 -8.80
N MET A 86 -0.57 -12.69 -7.78
CA MET A 86 -0.25 -14.00 -7.23
C MET A 86 -0.60 -15.12 -8.20
N GLN A 87 0.27 -16.11 -8.32
CA GLN A 87 0.09 -17.24 -9.21
C GLN A 87 -0.92 -18.24 -8.63
N SER A 88 -1.98 -18.52 -9.37
CA SER A 88 -3.12 -19.33 -8.93
C SER A 88 -2.79 -20.80 -8.64
N ASN A 89 -1.81 -21.37 -9.33
CA ASN A 89 -1.52 -22.80 -9.33
C ASN A 89 -0.45 -23.25 -8.34
N ILE A 90 0.28 -22.31 -7.73
CA ILE A 90 1.24 -22.57 -6.64
C ILE A 90 0.62 -22.21 -5.29
N SER A 91 1.25 -22.65 -4.20
CA SER A 91 0.77 -22.41 -2.84
C SER A 91 0.91 -20.95 -2.41
N GLY A 92 0.26 -20.58 -1.30
CA GLY A 92 0.44 -19.25 -0.70
C GLY A 92 1.88 -19.01 -0.27
N PHE A 93 2.53 -20.02 0.34
CA PHE A 93 3.94 -19.92 0.72
C PHE A 93 4.86 -19.76 -0.50
N GLU A 94 4.68 -20.57 -1.54
CA GLU A 94 5.50 -20.48 -2.76
C GLU A 94 5.38 -19.11 -3.44
N ASN A 95 4.18 -18.50 -3.44
CA ASN A 95 4.00 -17.14 -3.94
C ASN A 95 4.86 -16.11 -3.18
N LEU A 96 4.83 -16.14 -1.84
CA LEU A 96 5.65 -15.24 -1.02
C LEU A 96 7.14 -15.53 -1.18
N ALA A 97 7.53 -16.80 -1.19
CA ALA A 97 8.93 -17.21 -1.40
C ALA A 97 9.47 -16.79 -2.77
N TYR A 98 8.64 -16.87 -3.82
CA TYR A 98 9.01 -16.40 -5.15
C TYR A 98 9.35 -14.89 -5.13
N LEU A 99 8.52 -14.08 -4.48
CA LEU A 99 8.75 -12.64 -4.35
C LEU A 99 9.99 -12.35 -3.49
N ALA A 100 10.13 -13.00 -2.34
CA ALA A 100 11.29 -12.83 -1.45
C ALA A 100 12.61 -13.20 -2.14
N ASN A 101 12.60 -14.15 -3.08
CA ASN A 101 13.79 -14.55 -3.86
C ASN A 101 14.26 -13.48 -4.87
N ILE A 102 13.43 -12.48 -5.18
CA ILE A 102 13.84 -11.38 -6.09
C ILE A 102 14.90 -10.52 -5.42
N ASN A 103 14.64 -10.08 -4.19
CA ASN A 103 15.53 -9.19 -3.44
C ASN A 103 16.47 -9.95 -2.49
N LYS A 104 16.08 -11.16 -2.04
CA LYS A 104 16.80 -12.01 -1.07
C LYS A 104 17.08 -11.31 0.26
N ILE A 105 16.11 -10.50 0.74
CA ILE A 105 16.21 -9.72 1.97
C ILE A 105 15.78 -10.55 3.18
N ILE A 106 14.78 -11.42 2.98
CA ILE A 106 14.19 -12.26 4.04
C ILE A 106 14.32 -13.76 3.71
N ASP A 107 14.32 -14.57 4.75
CA ASP A 107 14.35 -16.01 4.66
C ASP A 107 12.96 -16.66 4.77
N LYS A 108 12.94 -17.99 4.73
CA LYS A 108 11.73 -18.79 4.85
C LYS A 108 11.07 -18.61 6.23
N GLU A 109 11.84 -18.51 7.26
CA GLU A 109 11.39 -18.40 8.65
C GLU A 109 10.59 -17.11 8.84
N GLU A 110 11.05 -15.99 8.24
CA GLU A 110 10.37 -14.71 8.31
C GLU A 110 9.03 -14.75 7.54
N ILE A 111 8.98 -15.37 6.37
CA ILE A 111 7.72 -15.58 5.63
C ILE A 111 6.73 -16.36 6.50
N LEU A 112 7.17 -17.45 7.11
CA LEU A 112 6.32 -18.30 7.96
C LEU A 112 5.87 -17.57 9.23
N ARG A 113 6.68 -16.66 9.77
CA ARG A 113 6.34 -15.79 10.89
C ARG A 113 5.13 -14.90 10.54
N TYR A 114 5.16 -14.23 9.39
CA TYR A 114 4.03 -13.42 8.92
C TYR A 114 2.79 -14.26 8.63
N MET A 115 2.94 -15.46 8.05
CA MET A 115 1.80 -16.36 7.83
C MET A 115 1.15 -16.83 9.13
N LYS A 116 1.94 -17.01 10.21
CA LYS A 116 1.42 -17.30 11.56
C LYS A 116 0.71 -16.06 12.14
N LEU A 117 1.31 -14.88 12.02
CA LEU A 117 0.75 -13.61 12.51
C LEU A 117 -0.67 -13.38 11.95
N PHE A 118 -0.88 -13.62 10.66
CA PHE A 118 -2.18 -13.45 9.98
C PHE A 118 -3.08 -14.71 10.02
N ASP A 119 -2.69 -15.75 10.81
CA ASP A 119 -3.46 -17.00 10.99
C ASP A 119 -3.77 -17.74 9.67
N ILE A 120 -2.82 -17.73 8.74
CA ILE A 120 -2.92 -18.51 7.48
C ILE A 120 -1.83 -19.57 7.33
N TYR A 121 -0.99 -19.76 8.36
CA TYR A 121 0.12 -20.73 8.33
C TYR A 121 -0.34 -22.17 8.02
N ARG A 122 -1.47 -22.63 8.59
CA ARG A 122 -2.01 -23.97 8.33
C ARG A 122 -2.37 -24.21 6.86
N TYR A 123 -2.53 -23.15 6.08
CA TYR A 123 -2.87 -23.21 4.66
C TYR A 123 -1.67 -22.93 3.75
N LYS A 124 -0.44 -22.84 4.28
CA LYS A 124 0.76 -22.44 3.56
C LYS A 124 1.01 -23.23 2.27
N ASP A 125 0.70 -24.54 2.28
CA ASP A 125 0.91 -25.45 1.15
C ASP A 125 -0.33 -25.57 0.23
N MET A 126 -1.45 -24.90 0.59
CA MET A 126 -2.66 -24.88 -0.24
C MET A 126 -2.47 -23.98 -1.45
N LYS A 127 -2.88 -24.42 -2.64
CA LYS A 127 -2.85 -23.60 -3.87
C LYS A 127 -3.64 -22.32 -3.71
N PHE A 128 -3.07 -21.21 -4.15
CA PHE A 128 -3.65 -19.86 -3.99
C PHE A 128 -5.07 -19.74 -4.58
N LYS A 129 -5.39 -20.44 -5.69
CA LYS A 129 -6.76 -20.47 -6.24
C LYS A 129 -7.82 -20.99 -5.28
N LYS A 130 -7.43 -21.79 -4.27
CA LYS A 130 -8.34 -22.35 -3.26
C LYS A 130 -8.48 -21.45 -2.02
N TYR A 131 -7.72 -20.35 -1.93
CA TYR A 131 -7.81 -19.39 -0.83
C TYR A 131 -9.16 -18.67 -0.89
N SER A 132 -9.76 -18.45 0.30
CA SER A 132 -10.91 -17.55 0.45
C SER A 132 -10.48 -16.11 0.12
N LEU A 133 -11.45 -15.20 -0.07
CA LEU A 133 -11.17 -13.79 -0.29
C LEU A 133 -10.33 -13.20 0.85
N GLY A 134 -10.70 -13.48 2.11
CA GLY A 134 -9.95 -13.03 3.28
C GLY A 134 -8.52 -13.58 3.33
N MET A 135 -8.32 -14.88 3.03
CA MET A 135 -6.97 -15.47 2.96
C MET A 135 -6.12 -14.83 1.86
N LYS A 136 -6.71 -14.53 0.69
CA LYS A 136 -6.03 -13.82 -0.40
C LYS A 136 -5.62 -12.42 0.04
N LYS A 137 -6.50 -11.71 0.76
CA LYS A 137 -6.19 -10.38 1.28
C LYS A 137 -5.06 -10.43 2.31
N LYS A 138 -5.10 -11.38 3.26
CA LYS A 138 -4.03 -11.60 4.24
C LYS A 138 -2.68 -11.84 3.55
N LEU A 139 -2.63 -12.68 2.53
CA LEU A 139 -1.41 -12.94 1.77
C LEU A 139 -0.89 -11.67 1.07
N ALA A 140 -1.79 -10.84 0.56
CA ALA A 140 -1.48 -9.56 -0.05
C ALA A 140 -0.87 -8.55 0.94
N LEU A 141 -1.41 -8.50 2.15
CA LEU A 141 -0.86 -7.65 3.21
C LEU A 141 0.54 -8.13 3.62
N ILE A 142 0.73 -9.45 3.77
CA ILE A 142 2.04 -10.04 4.08
C ILE A 142 3.07 -9.62 3.03
N GLN A 143 2.78 -9.79 1.75
CA GLN A 143 3.68 -9.43 0.65
C GLN A 143 4.09 -7.94 0.70
N ALA A 144 3.20 -7.06 1.13
CA ALA A 144 3.48 -5.62 1.18
C ALA A 144 4.35 -5.20 2.38
N VAL A 145 4.50 -6.06 3.41
CA VAL A 145 5.22 -5.71 4.66
C VAL A 145 6.42 -6.60 4.98
N MET A 146 6.54 -7.78 4.35
CA MET A 146 7.45 -8.83 4.79
C MET A 146 8.95 -8.52 4.59
N GLU A 147 9.31 -7.62 3.68
CA GLU A 147 10.71 -7.31 3.31
C GLU A 147 11.22 -6.00 3.95
N ASN A 148 10.59 -5.54 5.04
CA ASN A 148 11.01 -4.34 5.77
C ASN A 148 11.04 -3.06 4.92
N GLN A 149 10.06 -2.91 4.02
CA GLN A 149 9.95 -1.80 3.07
C GLN A 149 9.93 -0.43 3.78
N ASP A 150 10.51 0.60 3.13
CA ASP A 150 10.56 1.97 3.67
C ASP A 150 9.24 2.73 3.47
N LEU A 151 8.54 2.39 2.39
CA LEU A 151 7.24 2.95 2.04
C LEU A 151 6.23 1.83 1.83
N MET A 152 5.08 1.90 2.48
CA MET A 152 3.99 0.94 2.34
C MET A 152 2.72 1.63 1.86
N ILE A 153 2.08 1.08 0.84
CA ILE A 153 0.87 1.65 0.22
C ILE A 153 -0.25 0.61 0.18
N PHE A 154 -1.39 0.94 0.80
CA PHE A 154 -2.53 0.05 0.94
C PHE A 154 -3.80 0.67 0.37
N ASP A 155 -4.45 -0.04 -0.55
CA ASP A 155 -5.78 0.30 -1.07
C ASP A 155 -6.83 -0.64 -0.49
N GLU A 156 -7.79 -0.07 0.25
CA GLU A 156 -8.86 -0.79 0.94
C GLU A 156 -8.36 -2.07 1.65
N PRO A 157 -7.36 -1.95 2.57
CA PRO A 157 -6.69 -3.11 3.16
C PRO A 157 -7.60 -3.98 4.01
N LEU A 158 -8.68 -3.43 4.56
CA LEU A 158 -9.57 -4.11 5.52
C LEU A 158 -10.68 -4.92 4.85
N ASN A 159 -10.87 -4.79 3.53
CA ASN A 159 -11.94 -5.49 2.84
C ASN A 159 -11.71 -7.00 2.84
N GLY A 160 -12.69 -7.75 3.37
CA GLY A 160 -12.64 -9.21 3.47
C GLY A 160 -11.83 -9.75 4.65
N LEU A 161 -11.32 -8.90 5.56
CA LEU A 161 -10.70 -9.33 6.80
C LEU A 161 -11.75 -9.50 7.91
N ASP A 162 -11.48 -10.47 8.80
CA ASP A 162 -12.15 -10.61 10.09
C ASP A 162 -11.58 -9.61 11.12
N GLU A 163 -12.31 -9.33 12.20
CA GLU A 163 -11.93 -8.36 13.25
C GLU A 163 -10.54 -8.65 13.82
N LYS A 164 -10.25 -9.90 14.16
CA LYS A 164 -8.96 -10.30 14.69
C LYS A 164 -7.81 -9.95 13.73
N SER A 165 -8.02 -10.13 12.43
CA SER A 165 -7.00 -9.79 11.42
C SER A 165 -6.87 -8.29 11.22
N ILE A 166 -7.95 -7.53 11.41
CA ILE A 166 -7.92 -6.06 11.42
C ILE A 166 -7.04 -5.58 12.58
N ASP A 167 -7.25 -6.08 13.80
CA ASP A 167 -6.46 -5.70 14.97
C ASP A 167 -4.97 -6.03 14.78
N VAL A 168 -4.68 -7.21 14.25
CA VAL A 168 -3.30 -7.63 13.92
C VAL A 168 -2.67 -6.67 12.91
N PHE A 169 -3.42 -6.28 11.89
CA PHE A 169 -2.92 -5.37 10.85
C PHE A 169 -2.67 -3.96 11.39
N VAL A 170 -3.59 -3.39 12.16
CA VAL A 170 -3.44 -2.06 12.78
C VAL A 170 -2.21 -2.03 13.69
N LYS A 171 -2.06 -3.04 14.57
CA LYS A 171 -0.89 -3.16 15.45
C LYS A 171 0.41 -3.29 14.66
N LEU A 172 0.42 -4.06 13.58
CA LEU A 172 1.59 -4.16 12.71
C LEU A 172 1.97 -2.81 12.10
N LEU A 173 0.99 -1.99 11.67
CA LEU A 173 1.26 -0.66 11.13
C LEU A 173 1.84 0.29 12.19
N GLU A 174 1.39 0.21 13.45
CA GLU A 174 1.99 0.95 14.57
C GLU A 174 3.45 0.55 14.80
N GLU A 175 3.73 -0.75 14.81
CA GLU A 175 5.09 -1.27 14.95
C GLU A 175 6.00 -0.82 13.79
N GLU A 176 5.51 -0.84 12.56
CA GLU A 176 6.27 -0.38 11.39
C GLU A 176 6.49 1.15 11.42
N LYS A 177 5.49 1.94 11.82
CA LYS A 177 5.64 3.39 12.06
C LYS A 177 6.73 3.66 13.13
N ALA A 178 6.72 2.91 14.23
CA ALA A 178 7.74 3.06 15.29
C ALA A 178 9.16 2.78 14.80
N LYS A 179 9.32 1.95 13.73
CA LYS A 179 10.60 1.73 13.03
C LYS A 179 10.94 2.83 12.02
N GLY A 180 10.13 3.89 11.91
CA GLY A 180 10.33 5.00 10.98
C GLY A 180 9.83 4.76 9.56
N LYS A 181 9.02 3.72 9.33
CA LYS A 181 8.44 3.44 8.01
C LYS A 181 7.30 4.40 7.70
N THR A 182 7.16 4.76 6.43
CA THR A 182 6.09 5.65 5.94
C THR A 182 4.95 4.81 5.36
N ILE A 183 3.72 5.12 5.75
CA ILE A 183 2.56 4.30 5.42
C ILE A 183 1.46 5.19 4.83
N ILE A 184 0.89 4.77 3.71
CA ILE A 184 -0.24 5.43 3.05
C ILE A 184 -1.39 4.44 2.91
N ILE A 185 -2.55 4.81 3.41
CA ILE A 185 -3.75 3.98 3.39
C ILE A 185 -4.85 4.74 2.65
N ALA A 186 -5.51 4.11 1.70
CA ALA A 186 -6.76 4.59 1.15
C ALA A 186 -7.90 3.69 1.62
N THR A 187 -8.91 4.25 2.28
CA THR A 187 -10.09 3.52 2.73
C THR A 187 -11.26 4.46 3.05
N HIS A 188 -12.46 3.90 3.10
CA HIS A 188 -13.66 4.58 3.62
C HIS A 188 -13.91 4.28 5.11
N LYS A 189 -13.11 3.41 5.75
CA LYS A 189 -13.21 3.00 7.17
C LYS A 189 -12.22 3.77 8.05
N GLN A 190 -12.34 5.09 8.11
CA GLN A 190 -11.40 5.98 8.82
C GLN A 190 -11.29 5.65 10.31
N ASN A 191 -12.40 5.40 10.99
CA ASN A 191 -12.47 5.20 12.44
C ASN A 191 -11.55 4.11 12.98
N ILE A 192 -11.23 3.09 12.17
CA ILE A 192 -10.35 1.98 12.58
C ILE A 192 -8.90 2.44 12.76
N PHE A 193 -8.48 3.48 12.06
CA PHE A 193 -7.11 3.95 12.07
C PHE A 193 -6.90 5.24 12.88
N GLU A 194 -7.95 5.87 13.46
CA GLU A 194 -7.89 7.19 14.09
C GLU A 194 -6.73 7.38 15.07
N ASN A 195 -6.44 6.36 15.89
CA ASN A 195 -5.41 6.44 16.93
C ASN A 195 -3.96 6.39 16.40
N ILE A 196 -3.75 6.01 15.14
CA ILE A 196 -2.41 5.83 14.58
C ILE A 196 -2.06 6.85 13.49
N LEU A 197 -3.04 7.63 13.03
CA LEU A 197 -2.88 8.57 11.91
C LEU A 197 -2.12 9.83 12.31
N ASP A 198 -1.30 10.31 11.39
CA ASP A 198 -0.63 11.63 11.49
C ASP A 198 -1.29 12.65 10.56
N ARG A 199 -1.88 12.21 9.45
CA ARG A 199 -2.49 13.09 8.45
C ARG A 199 -3.69 12.41 7.80
N VAL A 200 -4.71 13.21 7.50
CA VAL A 200 -5.90 12.78 6.76
C VAL A 200 -6.14 13.69 5.57
N PHE A 201 -6.37 13.08 4.43
CA PHE A 201 -6.69 13.77 3.18
C PHE A 201 -8.00 13.26 2.62
N GLU A 202 -8.79 14.15 2.03
CA GLU A 202 -9.99 13.80 1.29
C GLU A 202 -9.73 13.87 -0.21
N MET A 203 -10.11 12.79 -0.90
CA MET A 203 -10.09 12.71 -2.36
C MET A 203 -11.49 12.89 -2.91
N TYR A 204 -11.68 13.90 -3.76
CA TYR A 204 -12.96 14.22 -4.37
C TYR A 204 -12.79 14.62 -5.84
N HIS A 205 -13.42 13.86 -6.75
CA HIS A 205 -13.34 14.08 -8.20
C HIS A 205 -11.90 14.36 -8.73
N GLY A 206 -10.94 13.52 -8.35
CA GLY A 206 -9.55 13.64 -8.79
C GLY A 206 -8.74 14.72 -8.09
N ARG A 207 -9.31 15.48 -7.16
CA ARG A 207 -8.64 16.53 -6.37
C ARG A 207 -8.42 16.06 -4.94
N LEU A 208 -7.30 16.46 -4.36
CA LEU A 208 -6.93 16.11 -2.99
C LEU A 208 -6.95 17.36 -2.10
N LYS A 209 -7.54 17.23 -0.92
CA LYS A 209 -7.55 18.26 0.13
C LYS A 209 -7.13 17.65 1.46
N ARG A 210 -6.28 18.32 2.22
CA ARG A 210 -5.99 17.97 3.60
C ARG A 210 -7.18 18.37 4.50
N ILE A 211 -7.61 17.48 5.41
CA ILE A 211 -8.78 17.69 6.29
C ILE A 211 -8.47 17.55 7.78
N ASP A 212 -7.29 17.01 8.16
CA ASP A 212 -6.80 17.11 9.53
C ASP A 212 -6.34 18.56 9.78
N GLY A 213 -6.93 19.19 10.76
CA GLY A 213 -6.61 20.56 11.19
C GLY A 213 -5.41 20.60 12.14
#